data_5301efe484f32c05128cbf3a5f079866
#
_entry.id   5301efe484f32c05128cbf3a5f079866
#
_cell.length_a   1.000
_cell.length_b   1.000
_cell.length_c   1.000
_cell.angle_alpha   90.00
_cell.angle_beta   90.00
_cell.angle_gamma   90.00
#
_symmetry.space_group_name_H-M   'P 1'
#
loop_
_entity.id
_entity.type
_entity.pdbx_description
1 polymer ?
#
loop_
_entity_poly.entity_id
_entity_poly.type
_entity_poly.pdbx_seq_one_letter_code
_entity_poly.pdbx_strand_id
1 'polypeptide(L)'
;RDRKEATYKLALFRARAETAQVNERSAVWLTNGRVGIPLALLANCWMRYYWPIVASPEFIPQSNAEGANGKCIKFRAALRDLIDDYKDQGAHGGLTAWYLEGLSNTKRPSTILKQVKALKAIADTIVAGPVTYAGGSLEGGAIFEYDTVSKQVLVPATLWRELVLMGHWISEAVILRWASLTAKFGTSKGVGIEQILPLLVVSLEPERATNPARKAFEKAGLNRCTWTNKKLSKGFVVDHAIPFSLWGSNDLWNLLQSDPKVNLNKSDKLPTIELLEERRIAIFEDWDILREELPTVFDSQASAFVGSSVVSVNVVWYTELFRLFKQ
;
A
#
# COMPACT_ATOMS: atom_id res chain seq x y z
N ARG A 1 15.73 -13.11 24.80
CA ARG A 1 14.43 -13.10 24.03
C ARG A 1 13.59 -11.94 24.54
N ASP A 2 13.34 -10.96 23.67
CA ASP A 2 12.52 -9.79 23.98
C ASP A 2 11.08 -10.23 24.34
N ARG A 3 10.61 -9.85 25.53
CA ARG A 3 9.21 -10.10 25.94
C ARG A 3 8.31 -9.20 25.07
N LYS A 4 7.60 -9.79 24.13
CA LYS A 4 6.65 -9.07 23.29
C LYS A 4 5.33 -8.93 24.04
N GLU A 5 5.08 -7.73 24.55
CA GLU A 5 3.84 -7.39 25.26
C GLU A 5 2.72 -6.91 24.34
N ALA A 6 3.07 -6.56 23.09
CA ALA A 6 2.14 -6.11 22.05
C ALA A 6 2.66 -6.45 20.65
N THR A 7 1.76 -6.42 19.66
CA THR A 7 2.06 -6.70 18.25
C THR A 7 2.80 -5.56 17.54
N TYR A 8 3.00 -4.43 18.18
CA TYR A 8 3.52 -3.18 17.60
C TYR A 8 4.87 -3.32 16.88
N LYS A 9 5.82 -4.07 17.45
CA LYS A 9 7.12 -4.30 16.82
C LYS A 9 6.98 -5.07 15.50
N LEU A 10 6.04 -6.02 15.44
CA LEU A 10 5.75 -6.80 14.24
C LEU A 10 5.07 -5.93 13.19
N ALA A 11 4.07 -5.13 13.60
CA ALA A 11 3.40 -4.19 12.72
C ALA A 11 4.37 -3.17 12.11
N LEU A 12 5.30 -2.63 12.91
CA LEU A 12 6.30 -1.69 12.42
C LEU A 12 7.29 -2.35 11.45
N PHE A 13 7.69 -3.59 11.74
CA PHE A 13 8.61 -4.32 10.87
C PHE A 13 7.97 -4.64 9.51
N ARG A 14 6.70 -5.10 9.53
CA ARG A 14 5.91 -5.30 8.31
C ARG A 14 5.75 -4.01 7.51
N ALA A 15 5.37 -2.90 8.17
CA ALA A 15 5.17 -1.61 7.49
C ALA A 15 6.44 -1.12 6.78
N ARG A 16 7.62 -1.34 7.37
CA ARG A 16 8.89 -1.00 6.71
C ARG A 16 9.20 -1.90 5.54
N ALA A 17 8.99 -3.21 5.69
CA ALA A 17 9.21 -4.16 4.61
C ALA A 17 8.29 -3.84 3.42
N GLU A 18 7.00 -3.59 3.66
CA GLU A 18 6.06 -3.19 2.64
C GLU A 18 6.42 -1.84 2.01
N THR A 19 6.80 -0.83 2.82
CA THR A 19 7.22 0.48 2.30
C THR A 19 8.48 0.35 1.42
N ALA A 20 9.43 -0.50 1.80
CA ALA A 20 10.62 -0.75 1.00
C ALA A 20 10.32 -1.40 -0.35
N GLN A 21 9.29 -2.23 -0.42
CA GLN A 21 8.87 -2.94 -1.64
C GLN A 21 8.05 -2.04 -2.59
N VAL A 22 7.10 -1.28 -2.04
CA VAL A 22 6.06 -0.59 -2.83
C VAL A 22 6.32 0.91 -2.94
N ASN A 23 6.97 1.50 -1.94
CA ASN A 23 7.19 2.95 -1.84
C ASN A 23 8.66 3.30 -1.56
N GLU A 24 9.60 2.58 -2.12
CA GLU A 24 11.04 2.80 -1.89
C GLU A 24 11.45 4.27 -2.14
N ARG A 25 10.90 4.89 -3.18
CA ARG A 25 11.17 6.29 -3.56
C ARG A 25 10.69 7.33 -2.54
N SER A 26 9.78 6.96 -1.64
CA SER A 26 9.34 7.83 -0.55
C SER A 26 10.34 7.88 0.60
N ALA A 27 11.34 7.03 0.60
CA ALA A 27 12.41 7.02 1.59
C ALA A 27 13.53 7.99 1.21
N VAL A 28 14.05 8.69 2.20
CA VAL A 28 15.10 9.71 2.02
C VAL A 28 16.44 9.17 2.52
N TRP A 29 17.38 9.02 1.62
CA TRP A 29 18.74 8.62 1.95
C TRP A 29 19.52 9.78 2.59
N LEU A 30 20.05 9.57 3.77
CA LEU A 30 20.79 10.57 4.54
C LEU A 30 22.29 10.30 4.48
N THR A 31 23.09 11.36 4.59
CA THR A 31 24.56 11.29 4.54
C THR A 31 25.19 10.51 5.70
N ASN A 32 24.46 10.34 6.81
CA ASN A 32 24.92 9.62 8.00
C ASN A 32 24.72 8.09 7.93
N GLY A 33 24.46 7.53 6.74
CA GLY A 33 24.22 6.09 6.57
C GLY A 33 22.85 5.61 7.07
N ARG A 34 21.90 6.53 7.23
CA ARG A 34 20.51 6.26 7.59
C ARG A 34 19.58 6.51 6.40
N VAL A 35 18.40 5.90 6.47
CA VAL A 35 17.29 6.15 5.55
C VAL A 35 16.09 6.59 6.37
N GLY A 36 15.51 7.73 5.99
CA GLY A 36 14.32 8.31 6.63
C GLY A 36 13.06 7.84 5.94
N ILE A 37 12.15 7.24 6.72
CA ILE A 37 10.85 6.78 6.23
C ILE A 37 9.78 7.72 6.81
N PRO A 38 8.93 8.36 5.99
CA PRO A 38 7.87 9.23 6.49
C PRO A 38 6.95 8.47 7.47
N LEU A 39 6.78 9.02 8.67
CA LEU A 39 5.93 8.41 9.70
C LEU A 39 4.47 8.23 9.21
N ALA A 40 4.00 9.16 8.37
CA ALA A 40 2.66 9.08 7.79
C ALA A 40 2.45 7.80 6.95
N LEU A 41 3.44 7.34 6.19
CA LEU A 41 3.37 6.09 5.43
C LEU A 41 3.24 4.89 6.37
N LEU A 42 4.07 4.83 7.41
CA LEU A 42 4.03 3.75 8.40
C LEU A 42 2.69 3.74 9.15
N ALA A 43 2.14 4.91 9.46
CA ALA A 43 0.84 5.03 10.10
C ALA A 43 -0.30 4.55 9.19
N ASN A 44 -0.26 4.86 7.90
CA ASN A 44 -1.22 4.36 6.92
C ASN A 44 -1.14 2.82 6.77
N CYS A 45 0.05 2.24 6.76
CA CYS A 45 0.22 0.79 6.78
C CYS A 45 -0.44 0.18 8.04
N TRP A 46 -0.17 0.73 9.21
CA TRP A 46 -0.79 0.25 10.44
C TRP A 46 -2.31 0.38 10.43
N MET A 47 -2.87 1.48 9.92
CA MET A 47 -4.31 1.64 9.78
C MET A 47 -4.90 0.47 8.99
N ARG A 48 -4.31 0.12 7.85
CA ARG A 48 -4.74 -1.01 7.02
C ARG A 48 -4.62 -2.36 7.74
N TYR A 49 -3.53 -2.59 8.45
CA TYR A 49 -3.33 -3.88 9.15
C TYR A 49 -4.26 -4.08 10.34
N TYR A 50 -4.49 -3.02 11.11
CA TYR A 50 -5.33 -3.12 12.31
C TYR A 50 -6.82 -2.96 12.02
N TRP A 51 -7.18 -2.42 10.85
CA TRP A 51 -8.59 -2.24 10.48
C TRP A 51 -9.39 -3.54 10.52
N PRO A 52 -9.03 -4.65 9.82
CA PRO A 52 -9.78 -5.90 9.87
C PRO A 52 -9.85 -6.48 11.29
N ILE A 53 -8.79 -6.34 12.06
CA ILE A 53 -8.71 -6.82 13.45
C ILE A 53 -9.69 -6.05 14.35
N VAL A 54 -9.76 -4.73 14.19
CA VAL A 54 -10.64 -3.86 14.98
C VAL A 54 -12.09 -3.96 14.52
N ALA A 55 -12.31 -4.19 13.22
CA ALA A 55 -13.64 -4.40 12.62
C ALA A 55 -14.24 -5.79 12.93
N SER A 56 -13.42 -6.75 13.35
CA SER A 56 -13.89 -8.09 13.67
C SER A 56 -15.02 -8.04 14.72
N PRO A 57 -16.09 -8.83 14.53
CA PRO A 57 -17.15 -8.97 15.53
C PRO A 57 -16.63 -9.54 16.84
N GLU A 58 -15.60 -10.38 16.78
CA GLU A 58 -14.91 -10.90 17.95
C GLU A 58 -13.81 -9.94 18.42
N PHE A 59 -13.66 -9.80 19.72
CA PHE A 59 -12.59 -8.97 20.27
C PHE A 59 -11.25 -9.68 20.18
N ILE A 60 -10.38 -9.23 19.29
CA ILE A 60 -9.04 -9.77 19.07
C ILE A 60 -8.02 -8.87 19.76
N PRO A 61 -7.39 -9.33 20.88
CA PRO A 61 -6.41 -8.54 21.62
C PRO A 61 -5.10 -8.39 20.84
N GLN A 62 -4.50 -7.21 20.89
CA GLN A 62 -3.24 -6.90 20.24
C GLN A 62 -2.10 -6.63 21.24
N SER A 63 -2.41 -6.69 22.52
CA SER A 63 -1.43 -6.66 23.60
C SER A 63 -1.88 -7.57 24.75
N ASN A 64 -0.92 -7.95 25.58
CA ASN A 64 -1.17 -8.79 26.75
C ASN A 64 -2.11 -8.12 27.78
N ALA A 65 -2.14 -6.78 27.78
CA ALA A 65 -2.96 -5.99 28.68
C ALA A 65 -4.39 -5.72 28.14
N GLU A 66 -4.68 -6.04 26.87
CA GLU A 66 -6.01 -5.76 26.31
C GLU A 66 -7.09 -6.70 26.81
N GLY A 67 -8.20 -6.11 27.20
CA GLY A 67 -9.34 -6.83 27.73
C GLY A 67 -9.25 -7.12 29.24
N ALA A 68 -8.09 -6.95 29.87
CA ALA A 68 -7.98 -6.93 31.33
C ALA A 68 -8.31 -5.51 31.82
N ASN A 69 -9.28 -5.40 32.72
CA ASN A 69 -9.70 -4.10 33.28
C ASN A 69 -10.09 -3.03 32.24
N GLY A 70 -10.63 -3.43 31.08
CA GLY A 70 -11.07 -2.53 30.02
C GLY A 70 -9.97 -1.80 29.26
N LYS A 71 -8.70 -2.16 29.44
CA LYS A 71 -7.58 -1.56 28.68
C LYS A 71 -7.65 -1.99 27.23
N CYS A 72 -7.40 -1.03 26.32
CA CYS A 72 -7.29 -1.25 24.87
C CYS A 72 -6.03 -0.60 24.34
N ILE A 73 -5.57 -1.03 23.15
CA ILE A 73 -4.52 -0.32 22.42
C ILE A 73 -4.97 1.12 22.15
N LYS A 74 -4.04 2.08 22.26
CA LYS A 74 -4.34 3.53 22.31
C LYS A 74 -5.18 4.04 21.15
N PHE A 75 -5.01 3.47 19.95
CA PHE A 75 -5.71 3.92 18.76
C PHE A 75 -6.99 3.14 18.42
N ARG A 76 -7.34 2.07 19.17
CA ARG A 76 -8.51 1.23 18.87
C ARG A 76 -9.81 2.02 18.80
N ALA A 77 -10.06 2.91 19.76
CA ALA A 77 -11.28 3.71 19.82
C ALA A 77 -11.39 4.66 18.61
N ALA A 78 -10.31 5.37 18.29
CA ALA A 78 -10.29 6.29 17.15
C ALA A 78 -10.42 5.56 15.80
N LEU A 79 -9.81 4.37 15.68
CA LEU A 79 -9.93 3.55 14.48
C LEU A 79 -11.35 2.97 14.35
N ARG A 80 -11.97 2.53 15.44
CA ARG A 80 -13.35 2.04 15.44
C ARG A 80 -14.35 3.14 15.04
N ASP A 81 -14.18 4.35 15.55
CA ASP A 81 -15.00 5.51 15.17
C ASP A 81 -14.95 5.79 13.66
N LEU A 82 -13.79 5.59 13.02
CA LEU A 82 -13.65 5.65 11.56
C LEU A 82 -14.31 4.46 10.86
N ILE A 83 -14.12 3.23 11.37
CA ILE A 83 -14.69 2.01 10.82
C ILE A 83 -16.22 2.07 10.81
N ASP A 84 -16.85 2.68 11.82
CA ASP A 84 -18.30 2.81 11.92
C ASP A 84 -18.93 3.58 10.75
N ASP A 85 -18.17 4.44 10.05
CA ASP A 85 -18.63 5.10 8.82
C ASP A 85 -18.71 4.14 7.60
N TYR A 86 -18.07 2.97 7.68
CA TYR A 86 -17.91 2.02 6.55
C TYR A 86 -18.41 0.61 6.84
N LYS A 87 -18.81 0.29 8.08
CA LYS A 87 -19.09 -1.09 8.54
C LYS A 87 -20.08 -1.86 7.68
N ASP A 88 -21.01 -1.18 7.03
CA ASP A 88 -22.05 -1.77 6.17
C ASP A 88 -21.67 -1.78 4.68
N GLN A 89 -20.43 -1.40 4.33
CA GLN A 89 -19.96 -1.24 2.96
C GLN A 89 -19.04 -2.38 2.50
N GLY A 90 -19.27 -3.58 2.95
CA GLY A 90 -18.55 -4.78 2.51
C GLY A 90 -17.77 -5.49 3.62
N ALA A 91 -16.97 -6.47 3.21
CA ALA A 91 -16.18 -7.29 4.13
C ALA A 91 -15.17 -6.47 4.94
N HIS A 92 -14.75 -7.03 6.07
CA HIS A 92 -13.75 -6.41 6.97
C HIS A 92 -14.09 -4.98 7.40
N GLY A 93 -15.38 -4.70 7.66
CA GLY A 93 -15.84 -3.39 8.11
C GLY A 93 -15.63 -2.29 7.05
N GLY A 94 -15.79 -2.62 5.77
CA GLY A 94 -15.71 -1.68 4.67
C GLY A 94 -14.30 -1.16 4.36
N LEU A 95 -13.25 -1.91 4.71
CA LEU A 95 -11.85 -1.52 4.47
C LEU A 95 -11.58 -1.18 2.99
N THR A 96 -12.09 -2.00 2.06
CA THR A 96 -11.96 -1.74 0.62
C THR A 96 -12.70 -0.47 0.19
N ALA A 97 -13.90 -0.22 0.73
CA ALA A 97 -14.65 1.00 0.43
C ALA A 97 -13.89 2.25 0.91
N TRP A 98 -13.36 2.22 2.15
CA TRP A 98 -12.52 3.30 2.67
C TRP A 98 -11.29 3.57 1.78
N TYR A 99 -10.64 2.51 1.31
CA TYR A 99 -9.47 2.60 0.44
C TYR A 99 -9.81 3.24 -0.91
N LEU A 100 -10.87 2.75 -1.58
CA LEU A 100 -11.33 3.26 -2.89
C LEU A 100 -11.79 4.72 -2.81
N GLU A 101 -12.51 5.12 -1.75
CA GLU A 101 -12.85 6.52 -1.53
C GLU A 101 -11.61 7.40 -1.31
N GLY A 102 -10.54 6.85 -0.75
CA GLY A 102 -9.25 7.53 -0.64
C GLY A 102 -8.61 7.81 -1.99
N LEU A 103 -8.68 6.86 -2.89
CA LEU A 103 -8.16 7.00 -4.26
C LEU A 103 -8.97 8.00 -5.09
N SER A 104 -10.30 7.99 -4.96
CA SER A 104 -11.21 8.88 -5.70
C SER A 104 -11.37 10.28 -5.09
N ASN A 105 -10.76 10.52 -3.93
CA ASN A 105 -10.88 11.78 -3.16
C ASN A 105 -12.33 12.20 -2.87
N THR A 106 -13.23 11.23 -2.66
CA THR A 106 -14.67 11.44 -2.46
C THR A 106 -15.10 11.42 -1.01
N LYS A 107 -14.15 11.33 -0.06
CA LYS A 107 -14.43 11.23 1.38
C LYS A 107 -15.15 12.45 1.92
N ARG A 108 -16.16 12.20 2.76
CA ARG A 108 -16.88 13.24 3.48
C ARG A 108 -15.96 13.95 4.48
N PRO A 109 -16.14 15.28 4.71
CA PRO A 109 -15.31 16.04 5.66
C PRO A 109 -15.27 15.42 7.07
N SER A 110 -16.40 14.91 7.58
CA SER A 110 -16.48 14.25 8.89
C SER A 110 -15.62 12.99 8.95
N THR A 111 -15.62 12.19 7.90
CA THR A 111 -14.82 10.97 7.77
C THR A 111 -13.33 11.29 7.67
N ILE A 112 -12.96 12.39 6.97
CA ILE A 112 -11.58 12.88 6.93
C ILE A 112 -11.09 13.24 8.33
N LEU A 113 -11.90 13.94 9.14
CA LEU A 113 -11.53 14.28 10.53
C LEU A 113 -11.30 13.03 11.40
N LYS A 114 -12.17 12.02 11.28
CA LYS A 114 -12.00 10.74 11.97
C LYS A 114 -10.72 10.02 11.52
N GLN A 115 -10.44 10.01 10.23
CA GLN A 115 -9.21 9.44 9.67
C GLN A 115 -7.96 10.13 10.21
N VAL A 116 -7.94 11.45 10.23
CA VAL A 116 -6.82 12.25 10.79
C VAL A 116 -6.61 11.92 12.27
N LYS A 117 -7.70 11.82 13.05
CA LYS A 117 -7.62 11.44 14.47
C LYS A 117 -7.06 10.03 14.66
N ALA A 118 -7.51 9.06 13.87
CA ALA A 118 -7.02 7.68 13.93
C ALA A 118 -5.54 7.58 13.52
N LEU A 119 -5.15 8.23 12.42
CA LEU A 119 -3.75 8.28 11.96
C LEU A 119 -2.83 8.93 12.99
N LYS A 120 -3.28 10.03 13.63
CA LYS A 120 -2.51 10.67 14.70
C LYS A 120 -2.30 9.72 15.88
N ALA A 121 -3.35 9.05 16.35
CA ALA A 121 -3.23 8.11 17.48
C ALA A 121 -2.31 6.93 17.15
N ILE A 122 -2.33 6.45 15.90
CA ILE A 122 -1.43 5.39 15.41
C ILE A 122 0.01 5.92 15.37
N ALA A 123 0.26 7.09 14.78
CA ALA A 123 1.58 7.71 14.68
C ALA A 123 2.21 7.92 16.07
N ASP A 124 1.44 8.48 17.01
CA ASP A 124 1.87 8.68 18.39
C ASP A 124 2.23 7.33 19.05
N THR A 125 1.48 6.25 18.74
CA THR A 125 1.77 4.90 19.27
C THR A 125 3.04 4.31 18.63
N ILE A 126 3.28 4.52 17.33
CA ILE A 126 4.51 4.08 16.66
C ILE A 126 5.74 4.71 17.31
N VAL A 127 5.72 6.01 17.52
CA VAL A 127 6.85 6.75 18.11
C VAL A 127 7.07 6.35 19.58
N ALA A 128 6.03 6.42 20.40
CA ALA A 128 6.13 6.16 21.84
C ALA A 128 6.38 4.67 22.19
N GLY A 129 6.14 3.77 21.24
CA GLY A 129 6.26 2.32 21.45
C GLY A 129 7.43 1.71 20.70
N PRO A 130 7.19 1.10 19.51
CA PRO A 130 8.19 0.26 18.87
C PRO A 130 9.42 1.02 18.35
N VAL A 131 9.33 2.31 18.05
CA VAL A 131 10.50 3.10 17.65
C VAL A 131 11.42 3.32 18.85
N THR A 132 10.87 3.73 19.97
CA THR A 132 11.64 3.99 21.21
C THR A 132 12.25 2.71 21.80
N TYR A 133 11.53 1.59 21.74
CA TYR A 133 11.93 0.35 22.41
C TYR A 133 12.46 -0.73 21.46
N ALA A 134 12.66 -0.44 20.18
CA ALA A 134 13.28 -1.38 19.26
C ALA A 134 14.79 -1.31 19.36
N GLY A 135 15.39 -2.43 19.71
CA GLY A 135 16.83 -2.57 19.90
C GLY A 135 17.25 -2.94 21.33
N GLY A 136 16.38 -2.72 22.29
CA GLY A 136 16.69 -3.06 23.69
C GLY A 136 17.95 -2.36 24.19
N SER A 137 18.63 -2.95 25.15
CA SER A 137 19.91 -2.50 25.72
C SER A 137 21.13 -3.05 24.97
N LEU A 138 21.06 -3.14 23.64
CA LEU A 138 22.23 -3.51 22.84
C LEU A 138 23.27 -2.40 22.91
N GLU A 139 24.51 -2.75 23.15
CA GLU A 139 25.68 -1.85 23.23
C GLU A 139 25.96 -1.03 21.97
N GLY A 140 25.06 -0.96 21.02
CA GLY A 140 25.15 -0.23 19.76
C GLY A 140 24.17 0.92 19.59
N GLY A 141 23.38 1.27 20.61
CA GLY A 141 22.38 2.33 20.52
C GLY A 141 21.04 1.86 19.91
N ALA A 142 20.08 2.79 19.77
CA ALA A 142 18.77 2.52 19.20
C ALA A 142 18.90 2.15 17.72
N ILE A 143 18.31 1.00 17.32
CA ILE A 143 18.26 0.60 15.91
C ILE A 143 17.43 1.59 15.10
N PHE A 144 16.43 2.18 15.74
CA PHE A 144 15.51 3.12 15.13
C PHE A 144 15.49 4.42 15.91
N GLU A 145 15.38 5.51 15.18
CA GLU A 145 15.28 6.85 15.74
C GLU A 145 14.11 7.57 15.09
N TYR A 146 13.52 8.50 15.80
CA TYR A 146 12.50 9.39 15.25
C TYR A 146 13.05 10.80 15.13
N ASP A 147 13.13 11.29 13.91
CA ASP A 147 13.42 12.69 13.65
C ASP A 147 12.15 13.52 13.74
N THR A 148 12.07 14.34 14.76
CA THR A 148 10.91 15.20 15.05
C THR A 148 10.76 16.36 14.06
N VAL A 149 11.84 16.76 13.39
CA VAL A 149 11.83 17.86 12.41
C VAL A 149 11.28 17.38 11.08
N SER A 150 11.87 16.33 10.51
CA SER A 150 11.45 15.76 9.23
C SER A 150 10.23 14.84 9.35
N LYS A 151 9.80 14.49 10.58
CA LYS A 151 8.73 13.51 10.85
C LYS A 151 9.01 12.14 10.23
N GLN A 152 10.26 11.71 10.27
CA GLN A 152 10.72 10.44 9.70
C GLN A 152 11.20 9.47 10.77
N VAL A 153 10.98 8.19 10.53
CA VAL A 153 11.60 7.10 11.29
C VAL A 153 12.89 6.72 10.56
N LEU A 154 14.00 6.87 11.23
CA LEU A 154 15.31 6.59 10.69
C LEU A 154 15.70 5.12 10.90
N VAL A 155 16.18 4.48 9.85
CA VAL A 155 16.67 3.10 9.87
C VAL A 155 18.11 3.05 9.31
N PRO A 156 18.95 2.08 9.70
CA PRO A 156 20.24 1.87 9.06
C PRO A 156 20.06 1.58 7.55
N ALA A 157 20.88 2.19 6.71
CA ALA A 157 20.82 2.02 5.26
C ALA A 157 21.05 0.55 4.83
N THR A 158 21.87 -0.20 5.58
CA THR A 158 22.06 -1.64 5.37
C THR A 158 20.78 -2.42 5.58
N LEU A 159 20.07 -2.18 6.70
CA LEU A 159 18.77 -2.81 6.96
C LEU A 159 17.74 -2.43 5.89
N TRP A 160 17.74 -1.18 5.44
CA TRP A 160 16.82 -0.75 4.38
C TRP A 160 17.04 -1.51 3.08
N ARG A 161 18.29 -1.70 2.64
CA ARG A 161 18.62 -2.49 1.46
C ARG A 161 18.15 -3.94 1.57
N GLU A 162 18.32 -4.57 2.75
CA GLU A 162 17.80 -5.91 3.00
C GLU A 162 16.27 -5.96 2.91
N LEU A 163 15.57 -4.94 3.41
CA LEU A 163 14.12 -4.85 3.29
C LEU A 163 13.66 -4.66 1.83
N VAL A 164 14.42 -3.91 1.02
CA VAL A 164 14.14 -3.78 -0.43
C VAL A 164 14.30 -5.13 -1.13
N LEU A 165 15.30 -5.91 -0.80
CA LEU A 165 15.57 -7.20 -1.45
C LEU A 165 14.66 -8.32 -0.95
N MET A 166 14.40 -8.37 0.36
CA MET A 166 13.78 -9.52 1.02
C MET A 166 12.43 -9.19 1.68
N GLY A 167 11.92 -7.96 1.50
CA GLY A 167 10.75 -7.47 2.24
C GLY A 167 9.50 -8.34 2.09
N HIS A 168 9.31 -8.95 0.92
CA HIS A 168 8.18 -9.86 0.69
C HIS A 168 8.21 -11.06 1.66
N TRP A 169 9.29 -11.83 1.68
CA TRP A 169 9.45 -12.99 2.58
C TRP A 169 9.45 -12.59 4.06
N ILE A 170 10.05 -11.43 4.36
CA ILE A 170 10.03 -10.87 5.71
C ILE A 170 8.59 -10.56 6.15
N SER A 171 7.78 -9.96 5.28
CA SER A 171 6.37 -9.65 5.56
C SER A 171 5.57 -10.91 5.84
N GLU A 172 5.73 -11.97 5.06
CA GLU A 172 5.06 -13.26 5.29
C GLU A 172 5.43 -13.87 6.65
N ALA A 173 6.73 -13.93 6.95
CA ALA A 173 7.21 -14.44 8.23
C ALA A 173 6.69 -13.60 9.42
N VAL A 174 6.59 -12.28 9.26
CA VAL A 174 6.06 -11.36 10.27
C VAL A 174 4.57 -11.58 10.47
N ILE A 175 3.79 -11.80 9.41
CA ILE A 175 2.34 -12.10 9.49
C ILE A 175 2.11 -13.37 10.32
N LEU A 176 2.81 -14.45 10.02
CA LEU A 176 2.70 -15.71 10.78
C LEU A 176 3.08 -15.52 12.24
N ARG A 177 4.14 -14.75 12.50
CA ARG A 177 4.57 -14.45 13.87
C ARG A 177 3.58 -13.57 14.61
N TRP A 178 2.94 -12.63 13.90
CA TRP A 178 1.89 -11.76 14.46
C TRP A 178 0.65 -12.59 14.81
N ALA A 179 0.16 -13.43 13.90
CA ALA A 179 -0.96 -14.32 14.17
C ALA A 179 -0.69 -15.20 15.42
N SER A 180 0.48 -15.84 15.49
CA SER A 180 0.88 -16.67 16.64
C SER A 180 0.95 -15.88 17.96
N LEU A 181 1.42 -14.63 17.93
CA LEU A 181 1.51 -13.79 19.13
C LEU A 181 0.11 -13.34 19.58
N THR A 182 -0.76 -12.94 18.64
CA THR A 182 -2.14 -12.54 18.91
C THR A 182 -2.95 -13.70 19.50
N ALA A 183 -2.80 -14.91 18.95
CA ALA A 183 -3.44 -16.11 19.52
C ALA A 183 -3.04 -16.37 20.98
N LYS A 184 -1.77 -16.11 21.33
CA LYS A 184 -1.34 -16.20 22.75
C LYS A 184 -2.04 -15.18 23.65
N PHE A 185 -2.26 -13.97 23.18
CA PHE A 185 -3.03 -12.96 23.92
C PHE A 185 -4.51 -13.31 24.01
N GLY A 186 -5.04 -14.01 23.01
CA GLY A 186 -6.44 -14.40 22.89
C GLY A 186 -6.79 -15.77 23.48
N THR A 187 -5.82 -16.53 24.02
CA THR A 187 -6.02 -17.91 24.49
C THR A 187 -7.20 -18.04 25.46
N SER A 188 -7.34 -17.13 26.41
CA SER A 188 -8.45 -17.13 27.37
C SER A 188 -9.82 -16.79 26.76
N LYS A 189 -9.85 -16.35 25.51
CA LYS A 189 -11.05 -15.95 24.75
C LYS A 189 -11.35 -16.89 23.57
N GLY A 190 -10.60 -17.98 23.45
CA GLY A 190 -10.78 -18.95 22.35
C GLY A 190 -10.36 -18.43 20.97
N VAL A 191 -9.55 -17.35 20.89
CA VAL A 191 -9.09 -16.76 19.62
C VAL A 191 -7.87 -17.54 19.13
N GLY A 192 -8.01 -18.28 18.05
CA GLY A 192 -6.97 -19.08 17.41
C GLY A 192 -6.29 -18.39 16.22
N ILE A 193 -5.22 -19.01 15.69
CA ILE A 193 -4.50 -18.52 14.52
C ILE A 193 -5.39 -18.49 13.30
N GLU A 194 -6.27 -19.47 13.13
CA GLU A 194 -7.21 -19.63 12.04
C GLU A 194 -8.19 -18.45 11.89
N GLN A 195 -8.51 -17.76 12.99
CA GLN A 195 -9.35 -16.58 13.00
C GLN A 195 -8.55 -15.30 12.71
N ILE A 196 -7.27 -15.26 13.08
CA ILE A 196 -6.43 -14.07 13.00
C ILE A 196 -5.74 -13.96 11.66
N LEU A 197 -5.22 -15.06 11.13
CA LEU A 197 -4.44 -15.06 9.90
C LEU A 197 -5.18 -14.45 8.71
N PRO A 198 -6.45 -14.78 8.44
CA PRO A 198 -7.22 -14.16 7.36
C PRO A 198 -7.33 -12.64 7.49
N LEU A 199 -7.39 -12.10 8.72
CA LEU A 199 -7.48 -10.66 8.96
C LEU A 199 -6.15 -9.93 8.71
N LEU A 200 -5.03 -10.63 8.83
CA LEU A 200 -3.70 -10.06 8.58
C LEU A 200 -3.29 -10.12 7.12
N VAL A 201 -3.88 -11.03 6.32
CA VAL A 201 -3.58 -11.19 4.89
C VAL A 201 -4.59 -10.51 3.98
N VAL A 202 -5.51 -9.71 4.52
CA VAL A 202 -6.48 -8.97 3.71
C VAL A 202 -5.74 -8.11 2.69
N SER A 203 -5.99 -8.39 1.41
CA SER A 203 -5.56 -7.55 0.31
C SER A 203 -6.56 -6.42 0.10
N LEU A 204 -6.07 -5.20 -0.04
CA LEU A 204 -6.89 -4.03 -0.37
C LEU A 204 -7.12 -3.93 -1.86
N GLU A 205 -6.20 -4.46 -2.62
CA GLU A 205 -6.30 -4.45 -4.06
C GLU A 205 -7.10 -5.68 -4.50
N PRO A 206 -8.26 -5.47 -5.15
CA PRO A 206 -8.91 -6.57 -5.84
C PRO A 206 -7.87 -7.12 -6.83
N GLU A 207 -7.63 -8.40 -6.77
CA GLU A 207 -6.78 -9.08 -7.74
C GLU A 207 -7.13 -8.58 -9.14
N ARG A 208 -6.14 -7.98 -9.85
CA ARG A 208 -6.30 -7.43 -11.19
C ARG A 208 -7.52 -6.51 -11.39
N ALA A 209 -7.57 -5.40 -10.70
CA ALA A 209 -8.64 -4.39 -10.83
C ALA A 209 -8.51 -3.58 -12.12
N THR A 210 -8.86 -4.17 -13.26
CA THR A 210 -8.83 -3.49 -14.57
C THR A 210 -10.16 -2.84 -14.96
N ASN A 211 -11.22 -3.02 -14.17
CA ASN A 211 -12.57 -2.54 -14.49
C ASN A 211 -12.68 -1.01 -14.68
N PRO A 212 -12.05 -0.15 -13.85
CA PRO A 212 -12.11 1.29 -14.08
C PRO A 212 -11.49 1.70 -15.43
N ALA A 213 -10.31 1.16 -15.75
CA ALA A 213 -9.66 1.41 -17.03
C ALA A 213 -10.46 0.85 -18.21
N ARG A 214 -11.04 -0.34 -18.06
CA ARG A 214 -11.92 -0.93 -19.08
C ARG A 214 -13.09 -0.01 -19.41
N LYS A 215 -13.79 0.51 -18.41
CA LYS A 215 -14.93 1.43 -18.60
C LYS A 215 -14.50 2.73 -19.30
N ALA A 216 -13.33 3.27 -18.95
CA ALA A 216 -12.78 4.45 -19.59
C ALA A 216 -12.51 4.20 -21.08
N PHE A 217 -11.84 3.11 -21.40
CA PHE A 217 -11.58 2.73 -22.79
C PHE A 217 -12.85 2.42 -23.60
N GLU A 218 -13.83 1.76 -23.02
CA GLU A 218 -15.14 1.48 -23.64
C GLU A 218 -15.87 2.79 -23.97
N LYS A 219 -15.85 3.76 -23.06
CA LYS A 219 -16.47 5.07 -23.24
C LYS A 219 -15.79 5.89 -24.33
N ALA A 220 -14.46 5.86 -24.38
CA ALA A 220 -13.68 6.55 -25.41
C ALA A 220 -13.87 5.96 -26.81
N GLY A 221 -14.29 4.69 -26.90
CA GLY A 221 -14.57 4.02 -28.18
C GLY A 221 -13.33 3.75 -29.03
N LEU A 222 -12.14 3.98 -28.51
CA LEU A 222 -10.88 3.74 -29.21
C LEU A 222 -10.50 2.27 -29.03
N ASN A 223 -10.77 1.45 -30.04
CA ASN A 223 -10.51 0.02 -30.03
C ASN A 223 -9.22 -0.30 -30.80
N ARG A 224 -8.07 -0.19 -30.14
CA ARG A 224 -6.76 -0.45 -30.72
C ARG A 224 -5.87 -1.18 -29.74
N CYS A 225 -5.10 -2.13 -30.22
CA CYS A 225 -4.08 -2.79 -29.41
C CYS A 225 -2.84 -1.90 -29.30
N THR A 226 -2.48 -1.46 -28.11
CA THR A 226 -1.31 -0.61 -27.84
C THR A 226 -0.03 -1.28 -28.32
N TRP A 227 0.11 -2.59 -28.11
CA TRP A 227 1.33 -3.35 -28.48
C TRP A 227 1.53 -3.56 -29.98
N THR A 228 0.46 -3.64 -30.77
CA THR A 228 0.55 -3.92 -32.21
C THR A 228 0.05 -2.80 -33.09
N ASN A 229 -0.57 -1.78 -32.51
CA ASN A 229 -1.24 -0.67 -33.20
C ASN A 229 -2.37 -1.11 -34.14
N LYS A 230 -2.84 -2.36 -34.06
CA LYS A 230 -3.92 -2.88 -34.90
C LYS A 230 -5.28 -2.56 -34.30
N LYS A 231 -6.25 -2.22 -35.16
CA LYS A 231 -7.65 -2.05 -34.75
C LYS A 231 -8.21 -3.38 -34.25
N LEU A 232 -8.93 -3.34 -33.13
CA LEU A 232 -9.53 -4.50 -32.51
C LEU A 232 -10.99 -4.64 -32.96
N SER A 233 -11.30 -5.73 -33.69
CA SER A 233 -12.62 -5.99 -34.24
C SER A 233 -13.53 -6.80 -33.32
N LYS A 234 -12.97 -7.47 -32.33
CA LYS A 234 -13.66 -8.41 -31.42
C LYS A 234 -13.59 -8.01 -29.94
N GLY A 235 -13.40 -6.72 -29.65
CA GLY A 235 -13.18 -6.23 -28.30
C GLY A 235 -11.71 -6.29 -27.87
N PHE A 236 -11.42 -5.77 -26.69
CA PHE A 236 -10.08 -5.68 -26.11
C PHE A 236 -10.04 -6.28 -24.71
N VAL A 237 -8.84 -6.56 -24.22
CA VAL A 237 -8.54 -6.77 -22.81
C VAL A 237 -7.70 -5.61 -22.30
N VAL A 238 -7.77 -5.37 -21.00
CA VAL A 238 -6.85 -4.43 -20.32
C VAL A 238 -5.66 -5.25 -19.84
N ASP A 239 -4.49 -4.90 -20.35
CA ASP A 239 -3.21 -5.53 -20.04
C ASP A 239 -2.43 -4.66 -19.05
N HIS A 240 -1.74 -5.31 -18.12
CA HIS A 240 -0.73 -4.67 -17.29
C HIS A 240 0.59 -4.62 -18.07
N ALA A 241 1.06 -3.45 -18.45
CA ALA A 241 2.31 -3.29 -19.18
C ALA A 241 3.49 -3.91 -18.43
N ILE A 242 3.66 -3.56 -17.16
CA ILE A 242 4.47 -4.33 -16.21
C ILE A 242 3.55 -5.40 -15.61
N PRO A 243 3.82 -6.69 -15.82
CA PRO A 243 2.95 -7.77 -15.39
C PRO A 243 2.55 -7.69 -13.91
N PHE A 244 1.28 -7.90 -13.63
CA PHE A 244 0.75 -7.85 -12.27
C PHE A 244 1.45 -8.86 -11.33
N SER A 245 1.83 -10.02 -11.86
CA SER A 245 2.60 -11.05 -11.13
C SER A 245 3.97 -10.57 -10.65
N LEU A 246 4.57 -9.57 -11.31
CA LEU A 246 5.88 -9.03 -10.98
C LEU A 246 5.79 -7.78 -10.10
N TRP A 247 4.78 -6.93 -10.33
CA TRP A 247 4.68 -5.62 -9.69
C TRP A 247 3.50 -5.47 -8.72
N GLY A 248 2.41 -6.24 -8.91
CA GLY A 248 1.20 -6.18 -8.06
C GLY A 248 0.44 -4.84 -8.13
N SER A 249 0.69 -4.00 -9.15
CA SER A 249 0.09 -2.67 -9.28
C SER A 249 -1.02 -2.64 -10.31
N ASN A 250 -2.17 -2.08 -9.93
CA ASN A 250 -3.28 -1.72 -10.82
C ASN A 250 -3.30 -0.22 -11.14
N ASP A 251 -2.17 0.47 -11.01
CA ASP A 251 -2.06 1.87 -11.36
C ASP A 251 -2.46 2.11 -12.80
N LEU A 252 -3.27 3.14 -13.04
CA LEU A 252 -3.84 3.40 -14.36
C LEU A 252 -2.78 3.57 -15.44
N TRP A 253 -1.64 4.18 -15.13
CA TRP A 253 -0.53 4.33 -16.07
C TRP A 253 0.09 2.99 -16.51
N ASN A 254 -0.14 1.90 -15.76
CA ASN A 254 0.30 0.54 -16.08
C ASN A 254 -0.75 -0.26 -16.89
N LEU A 255 -1.95 0.30 -17.12
CA LEU A 255 -3.07 -0.38 -17.75
C LEU A 255 -3.25 0.10 -19.19
N LEU A 256 -3.12 -0.80 -20.17
CA LEU A 256 -3.14 -0.51 -21.58
C LEU A 256 -4.16 -1.40 -22.33
N GLN A 257 -4.68 -0.92 -23.48
CA GLN A 257 -5.54 -1.72 -24.33
C GLN A 257 -4.75 -2.79 -25.11
N SER A 258 -5.18 -4.03 -25.06
CA SER A 258 -4.49 -5.11 -25.76
C SER A 258 -5.46 -6.06 -26.49
N ASP A 259 -4.97 -6.62 -27.60
CA ASP A 259 -5.59 -7.80 -28.20
C ASP A 259 -5.46 -8.99 -27.23
N PRO A 260 -6.54 -9.80 -27.05
CA PRO A 260 -6.50 -10.94 -26.13
C PRO A 260 -5.36 -11.94 -26.44
N LYS A 261 -5.05 -12.19 -27.71
CA LYS A 261 -3.96 -13.10 -28.09
C LYS A 261 -2.59 -12.50 -27.80
N VAL A 262 -2.44 -11.18 -28.03
CA VAL A 262 -1.20 -10.46 -27.73
C VAL A 262 -0.94 -10.47 -26.23
N ASN A 263 -1.96 -10.17 -25.42
CA ASN A 263 -1.88 -10.24 -23.97
C ASN A 263 -1.50 -11.64 -23.48
N LEU A 264 -2.15 -12.68 -24.03
CA LEU A 264 -1.84 -14.07 -23.69
C LEU A 264 -0.38 -14.44 -24.02
N ASN A 265 0.12 -14.01 -25.18
CA ASN A 265 1.50 -14.29 -25.62
C ASN A 265 2.54 -13.48 -24.80
N LYS A 266 2.19 -12.28 -24.38
CA LYS A 266 3.03 -11.47 -23.49
C LYS A 266 3.12 -12.13 -22.11
N SER A 267 2.00 -12.63 -21.56
CA SER A 267 1.95 -13.27 -20.24
C SER A 267 2.62 -12.40 -19.17
N ASP A 268 3.63 -12.93 -18.48
CA ASP A 268 4.42 -12.29 -17.43
C ASP A 268 5.75 -11.66 -17.93
N LYS A 269 5.92 -11.52 -19.25
CA LYS A 269 7.12 -10.91 -19.84
C LYS A 269 7.06 -9.39 -19.75
N LEU A 270 8.17 -8.79 -19.35
CA LEU A 270 8.36 -7.35 -19.47
C LEU A 270 8.48 -6.93 -20.94
N PRO A 271 7.86 -5.84 -21.35
CA PRO A 271 8.12 -5.26 -22.67
C PRO A 271 9.57 -4.78 -22.77
N THR A 272 10.19 -4.94 -23.93
CA THR A 272 11.53 -4.41 -24.15
C THR A 272 11.50 -2.88 -24.29
N ILE A 273 12.64 -2.24 -24.03
CA ILE A 273 12.77 -0.77 -24.17
C ILE A 273 12.45 -0.33 -25.60
N GLU A 274 12.90 -1.10 -26.58
CA GLU A 274 12.67 -0.84 -28.00
C GLU A 274 11.17 -0.88 -28.33
N LEU A 275 10.45 -1.88 -27.81
CA LEU A 275 9.00 -1.98 -27.99
C LEU A 275 8.27 -0.82 -27.31
N LEU A 276 8.67 -0.43 -26.12
CA LEU A 276 8.08 0.72 -25.42
C LEU A 276 8.27 2.00 -26.23
N GLU A 277 9.48 2.25 -26.76
CA GLU A 277 9.75 3.43 -27.60
C GLU A 277 8.94 3.40 -28.91
N GLU A 278 8.86 2.25 -29.56
CA GLU A 278 8.04 2.08 -30.77
C GLU A 278 6.55 2.36 -30.51
N ARG A 279 6.06 2.01 -29.30
CA ARG A 279 4.65 2.15 -28.91
C ARG A 279 4.37 3.40 -28.09
N ARG A 280 5.32 4.27 -27.88
CA ARG A 280 5.23 5.45 -27.04
C ARG A 280 3.99 6.31 -27.31
N ILE A 281 3.67 6.57 -28.57
CA ILE A 281 2.49 7.37 -28.95
C ILE A 281 1.22 6.65 -28.53
N ALA A 282 1.12 5.35 -28.80
CA ALA A 282 -0.03 4.54 -28.43
C ALA A 282 -0.23 4.44 -26.91
N ILE A 283 0.86 4.36 -26.15
CA ILE A 283 0.83 4.38 -24.68
C ILE A 283 0.32 5.74 -24.18
N PHE A 284 0.79 6.85 -24.77
CA PHE A 284 0.33 8.19 -24.39
C PHE A 284 -1.15 8.41 -24.70
N GLU A 285 -1.66 7.90 -25.82
CA GLU A 285 -3.10 7.97 -26.14
C GLU A 285 -3.95 7.17 -25.13
N ASP A 286 -3.49 6.01 -24.69
CA ASP A 286 -4.16 5.27 -23.61
C ASP A 286 -4.12 6.05 -22.27
N TRP A 287 -3.00 6.69 -21.95
CA TRP A 287 -2.88 7.54 -20.77
C TRP A 287 -3.77 8.77 -20.82
N ASP A 288 -3.90 9.41 -21.99
CA ASP A 288 -4.81 10.56 -22.20
C ASP A 288 -6.26 10.16 -21.91
N ILE A 289 -6.72 9.02 -22.45
CA ILE A 289 -8.06 8.48 -22.18
C ILE A 289 -8.27 8.23 -20.69
N LEU A 290 -7.33 7.56 -20.04
CA LEU A 290 -7.46 7.23 -18.61
C LEU A 290 -7.40 8.47 -17.74
N ARG A 291 -6.59 9.45 -18.09
CA ARG A 291 -6.49 10.73 -17.40
C ARG A 291 -7.71 11.61 -17.60
N GLU A 292 -8.30 11.65 -18.79
CA GLU A 292 -9.52 12.40 -19.06
C GLU A 292 -10.71 11.85 -18.26
N GLU A 293 -10.84 10.53 -18.17
CA GLU A 293 -11.95 9.88 -17.48
C GLU A 293 -11.75 9.77 -15.95
N LEU A 294 -10.51 9.67 -15.49
CA LEU A 294 -10.15 9.43 -14.08
C LEU A 294 -8.99 10.35 -13.63
N PRO A 295 -9.10 11.68 -13.80
CA PRO A 295 -7.97 12.61 -13.68
C PRO A 295 -7.31 12.55 -12.30
N THR A 296 -8.08 12.63 -11.23
CA THR A 296 -7.55 12.63 -9.85
C THR A 296 -6.80 11.35 -9.50
N VAL A 297 -7.34 10.20 -9.94
CA VAL A 297 -6.74 8.89 -9.68
C VAL A 297 -5.45 8.74 -10.47
N PHE A 298 -5.50 9.03 -11.79
CA PHE A 298 -4.36 8.93 -12.67
C PHE A 298 -3.21 9.83 -12.20
N ASP A 299 -3.49 11.12 -11.96
CA ASP A 299 -2.49 12.10 -11.53
C ASP A 299 -1.87 11.74 -10.17
N SER A 300 -2.67 11.22 -9.23
CA SER A 300 -2.18 10.78 -7.92
C SER A 300 -1.23 9.57 -8.03
N GLN A 301 -1.63 8.55 -8.79
CA GLN A 301 -0.84 7.33 -8.98
C GLN A 301 0.46 7.62 -9.74
N ALA A 302 0.37 8.40 -10.79
CA ALA A 302 1.53 8.77 -11.58
C ALA A 302 2.49 9.69 -10.81
N SER A 303 1.99 10.63 -10.00
CA SER A 303 2.82 11.45 -9.11
C SER A 303 3.54 10.61 -8.06
N ALA A 304 2.86 9.60 -7.49
CA ALA A 304 3.48 8.67 -6.56
C ALA A 304 4.62 7.89 -7.22
N PHE A 305 4.43 7.45 -8.47
CA PHE A 305 5.46 6.74 -9.22
C PHE A 305 6.65 7.62 -9.62
N VAL A 306 6.38 8.86 -10.05
CA VAL A 306 7.43 9.83 -10.41
C VAL A 306 8.16 10.38 -9.17
N GLY A 307 7.55 10.30 -7.98
CA GLY A 307 8.12 10.85 -6.76
C GLY A 307 8.04 12.37 -6.67
N SER A 308 7.16 13.00 -7.45
CA SER A 308 6.95 14.45 -7.50
C SER A 308 5.60 14.83 -6.88
N SER A 309 5.59 15.86 -6.02
CA SER A 309 4.35 16.41 -5.46
C SER A 309 3.67 17.43 -6.39
N VAL A 310 4.25 17.73 -7.56
CA VAL A 310 3.78 18.75 -8.49
C VAL A 310 3.52 18.14 -9.85
N VAL A 311 2.30 17.74 -10.08
CA VAL A 311 1.78 17.43 -11.42
C VAL A 311 1.22 18.72 -12.02
N SER A 312 2.09 19.55 -12.57
CA SER A 312 1.65 20.61 -13.47
C SER A 312 1.46 20.04 -14.89
N VAL A 313 0.37 20.46 -15.53
CA VAL A 313 -0.22 19.94 -16.77
C VAL A 313 0.66 20.21 -18.01
N ASN A 314 1.86 19.66 -18.09
CA ASN A 314 2.74 19.86 -19.24
C ASN A 314 3.21 18.53 -19.85
N VAL A 315 3.43 18.53 -21.15
CA VAL A 315 4.02 17.44 -21.98
C VAL A 315 5.31 16.84 -21.35
N VAL A 316 6.03 17.64 -20.60
CA VAL A 316 7.23 17.24 -19.83
C VAL A 316 6.92 16.12 -18.82
N TRP A 317 5.73 16.10 -18.25
CA TRP A 317 5.32 15.13 -17.23
C TRP A 317 5.15 13.71 -17.80
N TYR A 318 4.48 13.55 -18.95
CA TYR A 318 4.39 12.26 -19.65
C TYR A 318 5.76 11.73 -20.04
N THR A 319 6.65 12.61 -20.45
CA THR A 319 8.03 12.24 -20.79
C THR A 319 8.78 11.69 -19.57
N GLU A 320 8.61 12.30 -18.41
CA GLU A 320 9.25 11.82 -17.17
C GLU A 320 8.61 10.51 -16.68
N LEU A 321 7.28 10.40 -16.68
CA LEU A 321 6.56 9.16 -16.38
C LEU A 321 7.04 8.03 -17.29
N PHE A 322 7.13 8.28 -18.60
CA PHE A 322 7.57 7.32 -19.58
C PHE A 322 9.06 6.96 -19.43
N ARG A 323 9.91 7.93 -19.08
CA ARG A 323 11.33 7.68 -18.78
C ARG A 323 11.49 6.70 -17.62
N LEU A 324 10.71 6.87 -16.54
CA LEU A 324 10.74 5.98 -15.39
C LEU A 324 10.07 4.63 -15.65
N PHE A 325 9.04 4.63 -16.48
CA PHE A 325 8.34 3.42 -16.90
C PHE A 325 9.27 2.45 -17.68
N LYS A 326 10.30 2.97 -18.37
CA LYS A 326 11.30 2.17 -19.08
C LYS A 326 12.45 1.65 -18.21
N GLN A 327 12.62 2.13 -16.99
CA GLN A 327 13.65 1.71 -16.05
C GLN A 327 13.21 0.49 -15.23
#